data_7c9b4c4648afed39303803bc0181fe69
#
_entry.id   7c9b4c4648afed39303803bc0181fe69
#
_cell.length_a   1.000
_cell.length_b   1.000
_cell.length_c   1.000
_cell.angle_alpha   90.00
_cell.angle_beta   90.00
_cell.angle_gamma   90.00
#
_symmetry.space_group_name_H-M   'P 1'
#
loop_
_entity.id
_entity.type
_entity.pdbx_description
1 polymer ?
#
loop_
_entity_poly.entity_id
_entity_poly.type
_entity_poly.pdbx_seq_one_letter_code
_entity_poly.pdbx_strand_id
1 'polypeptide(L)'
;MAILYIETNFLMSIATGREAEAIMLLRDLSSSVQLVIPSICYMESLSALEDELKRQNNFKEQLSRQISETKRDVTSEQVASLSFHLEQSLIYYRNRIDEIQFRLREAIYMLSRNAEMIVLNTEIIEASLNTTIIGKDPTDNLILHCILSHARLRPTETKVFLSGNVKEFRKLPEVQDALLEAGITKYFSRTEDFLGWLQSQS
;
A
#
# COMPACT_ATOMS: atom_id res chain seq x y z
N MET A 1 -22.22 -6.63 9.03
CA MET A 1 -21.27 -5.83 8.22
C MET A 1 -19.89 -6.00 8.83
N ALA A 2 -18.88 -6.26 8.02
CA ALA A 2 -17.51 -6.38 8.50
C ALA A 2 -16.76 -5.07 8.27
N ILE A 3 -15.95 -4.66 9.25
CA ILE A 3 -15.02 -3.53 9.11
C ILE A 3 -13.67 -4.06 8.66
N LEU A 4 -13.20 -3.59 7.51
CA LEU A 4 -11.88 -3.92 6.98
C LEU A 4 -10.95 -2.71 7.14
N TYR A 5 -10.02 -2.82 8.10
CA TYR A 5 -8.93 -1.86 8.23
C TYR A 5 -7.88 -2.13 7.19
N ILE A 6 -7.47 -1.09 6.48
CA ILE A 6 -6.38 -1.10 5.48
C ILE A 6 -5.37 -0.01 5.80
N GLU A 7 -4.14 -0.17 5.31
CA GLU A 7 -3.04 0.76 5.52
C GLU A 7 -2.30 1.07 4.22
N THR A 8 -1.19 1.77 4.28
CA THR A 8 -0.41 2.29 3.16
C THR A 8 -0.03 1.22 2.13
N ASN A 9 0.31 0.00 2.58
CA ASN A 9 0.68 -1.08 1.64
C ASN A 9 -0.47 -1.49 0.72
N PHE A 10 -1.73 -1.36 1.16
CA PHE A 10 -2.88 -1.61 0.31
C PHE A 10 -2.92 -0.62 -0.88
N LEU A 11 -2.72 0.68 -0.63
CA LEU A 11 -2.62 1.71 -1.67
C LEU A 11 -1.44 1.44 -2.61
N MET A 12 -0.29 1.12 -2.04
CA MET A 12 0.92 0.85 -2.82
C MET A 12 0.83 -0.45 -3.63
N SER A 13 0.10 -1.47 -3.15
CA SER A 13 -0.13 -2.69 -3.91
C SER A 13 -0.96 -2.43 -5.18
N ILE A 14 -1.96 -1.56 -5.09
CA ILE A 14 -2.75 -1.09 -6.24
C ILE A 14 -1.87 -0.29 -7.21
N ALA A 15 -1.13 0.69 -6.70
CA ALA A 15 -0.29 1.55 -7.52
C ALA A 15 0.75 0.74 -8.31
N THR A 16 1.42 -0.19 -7.64
CA THR A 16 2.45 -1.02 -8.26
C THR A 16 1.89 -2.24 -9.01
N GLY A 17 0.59 -2.51 -8.89
CA GLY A 17 -0.10 -3.65 -9.53
C GLY A 17 0.34 -4.99 -8.98
N ARG A 18 0.68 -5.06 -7.69
CA ARG A 18 1.09 -6.31 -7.03
C ARG A 18 -0.08 -7.22 -6.70
N GLU A 19 -1.26 -6.64 -6.46
CA GLU A 19 -2.49 -7.37 -6.14
C GLU A 19 -3.63 -6.88 -7.02
N ALA A 20 -4.05 -7.71 -7.98
CA ALA A 20 -5.18 -7.38 -8.86
C ALA A 20 -6.50 -7.29 -8.07
N GLU A 21 -6.63 -8.12 -7.04
CA GLU A 21 -7.79 -8.22 -6.17
C GLU A 21 -8.02 -6.93 -5.35
N ALA A 22 -6.96 -6.17 -5.05
CA ALA A 22 -7.08 -4.94 -4.28
C ALA A 22 -7.85 -3.86 -5.06
N ILE A 23 -7.62 -3.72 -6.37
CA ILE A 23 -8.39 -2.78 -7.19
C ILE A 23 -9.83 -3.28 -7.43
N MET A 24 -10.02 -4.60 -7.54
CA MET A 24 -11.36 -5.19 -7.65
C MET A 24 -12.16 -4.93 -6.37
N LEU A 25 -11.55 -5.12 -5.20
CA LEU A 25 -12.19 -4.81 -3.92
C LEU A 25 -12.65 -3.35 -3.83
N LEU A 26 -11.86 -2.39 -4.33
CA LEU A 26 -12.26 -0.98 -4.34
C LEU A 26 -13.42 -0.67 -5.30
N ARG A 27 -13.47 -1.35 -6.44
CA ARG A 27 -14.51 -1.12 -7.46
C ARG A 27 -15.83 -1.77 -7.10
N ASP A 28 -15.77 -2.98 -6.57
CA ASP A 28 -16.93 -3.85 -6.31
C ASP A 28 -17.14 -4.03 -4.81
N LEU A 29 -17.10 -2.92 -4.04
CA LEU A 29 -17.29 -2.95 -2.60
C LEU A 29 -18.67 -3.51 -2.27
N SER A 30 -18.68 -4.71 -1.67
CA SER A 30 -19.93 -5.30 -1.16
C SER A 30 -20.50 -4.42 -0.04
N SER A 31 -21.80 -4.22 -0.01
CA SER A 31 -22.50 -3.54 1.10
C SER A 31 -22.29 -4.22 2.46
N SER A 32 -21.73 -5.42 2.47
CA SER A 32 -21.36 -6.16 3.69
C SER A 32 -20.01 -5.77 4.29
N VAL A 33 -19.18 -4.95 3.58
CA VAL A 33 -17.85 -4.54 4.02
C VAL A 33 -17.75 -3.02 4.08
N GLN A 34 -17.27 -2.50 5.20
CA GLN A 34 -16.90 -1.10 5.38
C GLN A 34 -15.37 -1.00 5.38
N LEU A 35 -14.81 -0.28 4.42
CA LEU A 35 -13.38 0.04 4.42
C LEU A 35 -13.09 1.17 5.39
N VAL A 36 -12.02 1.02 6.16
CA VAL A 36 -11.56 2.04 7.12
C VAL A 36 -10.05 2.21 6.96
N ILE A 37 -9.60 3.47 6.82
CA ILE A 37 -8.19 3.79 6.60
C ILE A 37 -7.76 4.99 7.46
N PRO A 38 -6.61 4.93 8.17
CA PRO A 38 -6.04 6.10 8.81
C PRO A 38 -5.66 7.20 7.81
N SER A 39 -5.98 8.46 8.13
CA SER A 39 -5.68 9.62 7.26
C SER A 39 -4.19 9.76 6.92
N ILE A 40 -3.32 9.37 7.84
CA ILE A 40 -1.87 9.38 7.65
C ILE A 40 -1.42 8.47 6.50
N CYS A 41 -2.14 7.38 6.21
CA CYS A 41 -1.80 6.45 5.13
C CYS A 41 -1.84 7.11 3.74
N TYR A 42 -2.67 8.13 3.55
CA TYR A 42 -2.68 8.91 2.31
C TYR A 42 -1.37 9.68 2.13
N MET A 43 -0.89 10.34 3.18
CA MET A 43 0.36 11.10 3.13
C MET A 43 1.56 10.17 2.97
N GLU A 44 1.57 9.06 3.71
CA GLU A 44 2.63 8.06 3.61
C GLU A 44 2.68 7.43 2.21
N SER A 45 1.53 7.12 1.60
CA SER A 45 1.50 6.57 0.23
C SER A 45 2.02 7.54 -0.81
N LEU A 46 1.78 8.85 -0.65
CA LEU A 46 2.36 9.88 -1.52
C LEU A 46 3.88 9.99 -1.33
N SER A 47 4.38 9.92 -0.10
CA SER A 47 5.81 9.91 0.19
C SER A 47 6.49 8.65 -0.37
N ALA A 48 5.86 7.48 -0.19
CA ALA A 48 6.35 6.21 -0.76
C ALA A 48 6.38 6.25 -2.29
N LEU A 49 5.40 6.92 -2.94
CA LEU A 49 5.41 7.15 -4.37
C LEU A 49 6.60 8.02 -4.79
N GLU A 50 6.90 9.11 -4.07
CA GLU A 50 8.06 9.95 -4.39
C GLU A 50 9.37 9.15 -4.37
N ASP A 51 9.55 8.29 -3.38
CA ASP A 51 10.74 7.45 -3.28
C ASP A 51 10.80 6.38 -4.38
N GLU A 52 9.65 5.81 -4.74
CA GLU A 52 9.56 4.91 -5.89
C GLU A 52 9.95 5.65 -7.19
N LEU A 53 9.42 6.86 -7.40
CA LEU A 53 9.72 7.67 -8.58
C LEU A 53 11.19 8.07 -8.65
N LYS A 54 11.82 8.42 -7.52
CA LYS A 54 13.26 8.71 -7.46
C LYS A 54 14.08 7.50 -7.92
N ARG A 55 13.77 6.31 -7.39
CA ARG A 55 14.44 5.06 -7.80
C ARG A 55 14.28 4.80 -9.30
N GLN A 56 13.07 4.97 -9.80
CA GLN A 56 12.75 4.72 -11.20
C GLN A 56 13.40 5.75 -12.14
N ASN A 57 13.43 7.02 -11.75
CA ASN A 57 14.12 8.05 -12.53
C ASN A 57 15.64 7.81 -12.58
N ASN A 58 16.26 7.40 -11.48
CA ASN A 58 17.68 7.03 -11.47
C ASN A 58 17.98 5.88 -12.44
N PHE A 59 17.15 4.85 -12.47
CA PHE A 59 17.30 3.75 -13.43
C PHE A 59 17.10 4.21 -14.88
N LYS A 60 16.12 5.05 -15.15
CA LYS A 60 15.87 5.65 -16.46
C LYS A 60 17.08 6.44 -16.96
N GLU A 61 17.72 7.22 -16.08
CA GLU A 61 18.95 7.96 -16.43
C GLU A 61 20.11 7.02 -16.75
N GLN A 62 20.31 5.97 -15.94
CA GLN A 62 21.32 4.95 -16.21
C GLN A 62 21.08 4.27 -17.56
N LEU A 63 19.86 3.88 -17.85
CA LEU A 63 19.50 3.28 -19.14
C LEU A 63 19.75 4.22 -20.31
N SER A 64 19.42 5.51 -20.15
CA SER A 64 19.68 6.55 -21.19
C SER A 64 21.17 6.74 -21.45
N ARG A 65 22.00 6.67 -20.40
CA ARG A 65 23.47 6.72 -20.55
C ARG A 65 23.99 5.51 -21.32
N GLN A 66 23.51 4.30 -20.96
CA GLN A 66 23.91 3.07 -21.67
C GLN A 66 23.53 3.09 -23.15
N ILE A 67 22.34 3.60 -23.50
CA ILE A 67 21.92 3.80 -24.89
C ILE A 67 22.90 4.72 -25.61
N SER A 68 23.29 5.83 -24.97
CA SER A 68 24.21 6.81 -25.57
C SER A 68 25.63 6.24 -25.77
N GLU A 69 26.11 5.43 -24.84
CA GLU A 69 27.40 4.75 -24.92
C GLU A 69 27.40 3.67 -26.02
N THR A 70 26.37 2.84 -26.03
CA THR A 70 26.20 1.78 -27.02
C THR A 70 26.18 2.35 -28.45
N LYS A 71 25.52 3.48 -28.68
CA LYS A 71 25.46 4.13 -30.00
C LYS A 71 26.82 4.67 -30.54
N ARG A 72 27.83 4.73 -29.69
CA ARG A 72 29.19 5.15 -30.13
C ARG A 72 29.97 4.05 -30.85
N ASP A 73 29.58 2.78 -30.60
CA ASP A 73 30.17 1.67 -31.36
C ASP A 73 29.44 1.52 -32.69
N VAL A 74 30.10 1.93 -33.76
CA VAL A 74 29.58 1.88 -35.14
C VAL A 74 30.04 0.64 -35.92
N THR A 75 30.76 -0.27 -35.25
CA THR A 75 31.43 -1.41 -35.91
C THR A 75 30.71 -2.74 -35.66
N SER A 76 29.99 -2.84 -34.58
CA SER A 76 29.30 -4.09 -34.20
C SER A 76 27.86 -4.14 -34.68
N GLU A 77 27.52 -5.17 -35.46
CA GLU A 77 26.13 -5.44 -35.89
C GLU A 77 25.18 -5.69 -34.70
N GLN A 78 25.70 -6.26 -33.61
CA GLN A 78 24.93 -6.52 -32.40
C GLN A 78 24.52 -5.23 -31.66
N VAL A 79 25.29 -4.17 -31.79
CA VAL A 79 25.04 -2.87 -31.16
C VAL A 79 23.76 -2.21 -31.68
N ALA A 80 23.47 -2.33 -32.96
CA ALA A 80 22.23 -1.79 -33.52
C ALA A 80 20.99 -2.46 -32.87
N SER A 81 21.00 -3.78 -32.75
CA SER A 81 19.93 -4.55 -32.10
C SER A 81 19.81 -4.21 -30.61
N LEU A 82 20.94 -4.16 -29.90
CA LEU A 82 20.99 -3.81 -28.48
C LEU A 82 20.41 -2.40 -28.24
N SER A 83 20.85 -1.41 -29.01
CA SER A 83 20.37 -0.02 -28.90
C SER A 83 18.85 0.05 -29.10
N PHE A 84 18.32 -0.66 -30.10
CA PHE A 84 16.88 -0.72 -30.34
C PHE A 84 16.12 -1.30 -29.14
N HIS A 85 16.55 -2.40 -28.57
CA HIS A 85 15.90 -3.01 -27.42
C HIS A 85 15.97 -2.14 -26.16
N LEU A 86 17.09 -1.48 -25.92
CA LEU A 86 17.24 -0.54 -24.80
C LEU A 86 16.32 0.68 -24.96
N GLU A 87 16.17 1.22 -26.18
CA GLU A 87 15.24 2.32 -26.46
C GLU A 87 13.78 1.90 -26.25
N GLN A 88 13.38 0.73 -26.72
CA GLN A 88 12.05 0.19 -26.47
C GLN A 88 11.81 -0.02 -24.96
N SER A 89 12.79 -0.55 -24.26
CA SER A 89 12.73 -0.72 -22.80
C SER A 89 12.56 0.63 -22.09
N LEU A 90 13.24 1.69 -22.55
CA LEU A 90 13.10 3.03 -21.98
C LEU A 90 11.69 3.59 -22.15
N ILE A 91 11.06 3.35 -23.31
CA ILE A 91 9.68 3.78 -23.59
C ILE A 91 8.71 3.04 -22.65
N TYR A 92 8.79 1.72 -22.55
CA TYR A 92 7.94 0.92 -21.67
C TYR A 92 8.13 1.29 -20.20
N TYR A 93 9.36 1.59 -19.81
CA TYR A 93 9.66 1.98 -18.45
C TYR A 93 9.06 3.34 -18.08
N ARG A 94 9.08 4.31 -19.00
CA ARG A 94 8.39 5.61 -18.83
C ARG A 94 6.88 5.42 -18.65
N ASN A 95 6.25 4.66 -19.55
CA ASN A 95 4.82 4.38 -19.47
C ASN A 95 4.47 3.70 -18.12
N ARG A 96 5.33 2.83 -17.64
CA ARG A 96 5.15 2.18 -16.34
C ARG A 96 5.18 3.16 -15.16
N ILE A 97 6.04 4.19 -15.22
CA ILE A 97 6.10 5.25 -14.20
C ILE A 97 4.77 6.02 -14.17
N ASP A 98 4.28 6.45 -15.34
CA ASP A 98 3.03 7.20 -15.48
C ASP A 98 1.83 6.36 -14.98
N GLU A 99 1.84 5.08 -15.28
CA GLU A 99 0.80 4.14 -14.83
C GLU A 99 0.75 4.00 -13.31
N ILE A 100 1.91 3.89 -12.62
CA ILE A 100 1.98 3.81 -11.16
C ILE A 100 1.40 5.07 -10.52
N GLN A 101 1.78 6.24 -11.03
CA GLN A 101 1.25 7.52 -10.54
C GLN A 101 -0.27 7.63 -10.72
N PHE A 102 -0.75 7.25 -11.90
CA PHE A 102 -2.17 7.28 -12.21
C PHE A 102 -2.96 6.35 -11.28
N ARG A 103 -2.52 5.09 -11.13
CA ARG A 103 -3.18 4.10 -10.28
C ARG A 103 -3.25 4.53 -8.81
N LEU A 104 -2.18 5.12 -8.26
CA LEU A 104 -2.21 5.61 -6.88
C LEU A 104 -3.22 6.74 -6.71
N ARG A 105 -3.25 7.70 -7.63
CA ARG A 105 -4.20 8.82 -7.58
C ARG A 105 -5.64 8.32 -7.63
N GLU A 106 -5.93 7.40 -8.53
CA GLU A 106 -7.25 6.78 -8.65
C GLU A 106 -7.64 6.03 -7.37
N ALA A 107 -6.71 5.23 -6.79
CA ALA A 107 -6.96 4.52 -5.54
C ALA A 107 -7.25 5.48 -4.38
N ILE A 108 -6.48 6.55 -4.23
CA ILE A 108 -6.71 7.60 -3.22
C ILE A 108 -8.08 8.24 -3.45
N TYR A 109 -8.42 8.61 -4.68
CA TYR A 109 -9.70 9.23 -5.01
C TYR A 109 -10.87 8.30 -4.67
N MET A 110 -10.79 7.02 -5.02
CA MET A 110 -11.84 6.05 -4.73
C MET A 110 -11.99 5.83 -3.22
N LEU A 111 -10.89 5.66 -2.47
CA LEU A 111 -10.91 5.49 -1.02
C LEU A 111 -11.44 6.74 -0.30
N SER A 112 -11.05 7.93 -0.73
CA SER A 112 -11.54 9.17 -0.10
C SER A 112 -13.06 9.34 -0.19
N ARG A 113 -13.72 8.66 -1.12
CA ARG A 113 -15.19 8.71 -1.30
C ARG A 113 -15.92 7.54 -0.68
N ASN A 114 -15.29 6.38 -0.59
CA ASN A 114 -15.96 5.12 -0.27
C ASN A 114 -15.51 4.51 1.06
N ALA A 115 -14.38 4.98 1.63
CA ALA A 115 -13.86 4.48 2.90
C ALA A 115 -14.13 5.48 4.03
N GLU A 116 -14.35 4.98 5.24
CA GLU A 116 -14.31 5.78 6.45
C GLU A 116 -12.86 6.14 6.76
N MET A 117 -12.59 7.42 6.97
CA MET A 117 -11.25 7.91 7.27
C MET A 117 -11.08 8.14 8.76
N ILE A 118 -10.10 7.49 9.37
CA ILE A 118 -9.71 7.77 10.76
C ILE A 118 -8.86 9.03 10.76
N VAL A 119 -9.43 10.11 11.28
CA VAL A 119 -8.74 11.40 11.40
C VAL A 119 -7.78 11.36 12.58
N LEU A 120 -6.53 11.77 12.33
CA LEU A 120 -5.53 11.91 13.38
C LEU A 120 -5.94 13.03 14.35
N ASN A 121 -6.02 12.70 15.65
CA ASN A 121 -6.35 13.63 16.71
C ASN A 121 -5.30 13.58 17.83
N THR A 122 -5.42 14.50 18.81
CA THR A 122 -4.48 14.61 19.92
C THR A 122 -4.39 13.34 20.75
N GLU A 123 -5.51 12.69 21.04
CA GLU A 123 -5.56 11.46 21.85
C GLU A 123 -4.79 10.30 21.20
N ILE A 124 -4.93 10.13 19.87
CA ILE A 124 -4.21 9.11 19.12
C ILE A 124 -2.70 9.42 19.10
N ILE A 125 -2.33 10.68 18.90
CA ILE A 125 -0.92 11.11 18.91
C ILE A 125 -0.30 10.84 20.28
N GLU A 126 -0.93 11.30 21.36
CA GLU A 126 -0.45 11.07 22.71
C GLU A 126 -0.34 9.58 23.05
N ALA A 127 -1.34 8.78 22.68
CA ALA A 127 -1.29 7.34 22.88
C ALA A 127 -0.10 6.69 22.15
N SER A 128 0.19 7.10 20.91
CA SER A 128 1.32 6.56 20.14
C SER A 128 2.69 7.01 20.68
N LEU A 129 2.77 8.20 21.29
CA LEU A 129 4.01 8.68 21.91
C LEU A 129 4.26 8.04 23.27
N ASN A 130 3.19 7.78 24.02
CA ASN A 130 3.28 7.18 25.36
C ASN A 130 3.45 5.67 25.32
N THR A 131 2.98 5.00 24.26
CA THR A 131 3.03 3.53 24.12
C THR A 131 3.58 3.16 22.76
N THR A 132 4.84 2.74 22.74
CA THR A 132 5.49 2.25 21.53
C THR A 132 5.27 0.75 21.41
N ILE A 133 4.30 0.33 20.60
CA ILE A 133 4.03 -1.09 20.29
C ILE A 133 4.94 -1.54 19.14
N ILE A 134 5.12 -0.70 18.10
CA ILE A 134 6.05 -0.91 16.99
C ILE A 134 7.24 0.03 17.16
N GLY A 135 8.37 -0.52 17.63
CA GLY A 135 9.53 0.29 18.00
C GLY A 135 10.41 0.74 16.83
N LYS A 136 10.32 0.06 15.66
CA LYS A 136 11.21 0.32 14.52
C LYS A 136 10.71 1.41 13.60
N ASP A 137 9.41 1.55 13.47
CA ASP A 137 8.77 2.50 12.58
C ASP A 137 7.72 3.30 13.34
N PRO A 138 8.00 4.59 13.64
CA PRO A 138 7.04 5.46 14.32
C PRO A 138 5.75 5.68 13.53
N THR A 139 5.80 5.64 12.19
CA THR A 139 4.61 5.80 11.34
C THR A 139 3.71 4.59 11.44
N ASP A 140 4.27 3.38 11.36
CA ASP A 140 3.52 2.14 11.58
C ASP A 140 2.91 2.08 12.99
N ASN A 141 3.66 2.57 14.03
CA ASN A 141 3.13 2.67 15.38
C ASN A 141 1.91 3.61 15.45
N LEU A 142 1.98 4.77 14.80
CA LEU A 142 0.88 5.73 14.76
C LEU A 142 -0.32 5.19 13.98
N ILE A 143 -0.09 4.51 12.85
CA ILE A 143 -1.14 3.81 12.08
C ILE A 143 -1.84 2.77 12.94
N LEU A 144 -1.07 1.96 13.68
CA LEU A 144 -1.64 0.97 14.60
C LEU A 144 -2.53 1.64 15.64
N HIS A 145 -2.06 2.71 16.31
CA HIS A 145 -2.85 3.45 17.29
C HIS A 145 -4.13 4.06 16.72
N CYS A 146 -4.13 4.54 15.47
CA CYS A 146 -5.35 4.97 14.77
C CYS A 146 -6.35 3.82 14.67
N ILE A 147 -5.89 2.66 14.19
CA ILE A 147 -6.74 1.47 14.01
C ILE A 147 -7.28 0.97 15.35
N LEU A 148 -6.43 0.86 16.38
CA LEU A 148 -6.85 0.40 17.71
C LEU A 148 -7.87 1.33 18.35
N SER A 149 -7.65 2.65 18.28
CA SER A 149 -8.57 3.66 18.80
C SER A 149 -9.95 3.53 18.15
N HIS A 150 -10.00 3.47 16.83
CA HIS A 150 -11.26 3.31 16.09
C HIS A 150 -11.95 1.97 16.39
N ALA A 151 -11.18 0.87 16.45
CA ALA A 151 -11.72 -0.46 16.68
C ALA A 151 -12.38 -0.60 18.06
N ARG A 152 -11.84 0.04 19.09
CA ARG A 152 -12.42 0.06 20.45
C ARG A 152 -13.77 0.77 20.51
N LEU A 153 -14.03 1.73 19.61
CA LEU A 153 -15.33 2.42 19.51
C LEU A 153 -16.40 1.58 18.78
N ARG A 154 -16.05 0.43 18.25
CA ARG A 154 -16.92 -0.46 17.46
C ARG A 154 -16.98 -1.88 18.06
N PRO A 155 -17.50 -2.08 19.29
CA PRO A 155 -17.34 -3.34 20.01
C PRO A 155 -18.11 -4.51 19.41
N THR A 156 -19.19 -4.26 18.63
CA THR A 156 -20.13 -5.29 18.14
C THR A 156 -19.84 -5.77 16.72
N GLU A 157 -19.00 -5.03 15.97
CA GLU A 157 -18.72 -5.32 14.57
C GLU A 157 -17.63 -6.37 14.40
N THR A 158 -17.74 -7.19 13.36
CA THR A 158 -16.65 -8.05 12.92
C THR A 158 -15.54 -7.18 12.35
N LYS A 159 -14.36 -7.26 12.93
CA LYS A 159 -13.20 -6.41 12.57
C LYS A 159 -12.07 -7.25 12.02
N VAL A 160 -11.55 -6.80 10.88
CA VAL A 160 -10.49 -7.47 10.12
C VAL A 160 -9.42 -6.46 9.77
N PHE A 161 -8.16 -6.84 9.84
CA PHE A 161 -7.04 -6.02 9.40
C PHE A 161 -6.34 -6.66 8.20
N LEU A 162 -6.17 -5.90 7.14
CA LEU A 162 -5.44 -6.26 5.92
C LEU A 162 -4.19 -5.40 5.79
N SER A 163 -3.03 -6.04 5.88
CA SER A 163 -1.74 -5.37 5.71
C SER A 163 -0.70 -6.30 5.11
N GLY A 164 -0.02 -5.84 4.07
CA GLY A 164 1.13 -6.52 3.47
C GLY A 164 2.40 -6.43 4.32
N ASN A 165 2.46 -5.54 5.33
CA ASN A 165 3.59 -5.40 6.24
C ASN A 165 3.56 -6.46 7.35
N VAL A 166 3.77 -7.72 6.95
CA VAL A 166 3.77 -8.89 7.86
C VAL A 166 4.82 -8.77 8.96
N LYS A 167 5.94 -8.08 8.72
CA LYS A 167 7.02 -7.96 9.70
C LYS A 167 6.59 -7.17 10.93
N GLU A 168 5.92 -6.06 10.72
CA GLU A 168 5.54 -5.13 11.79
C GLU A 168 4.14 -5.47 12.35
N PHE A 169 3.18 -5.87 11.51
CA PHE A 169 1.80 -6.07 11.98
C PHE A 169 1.43 -7.51 12.32
N ARG A 170 2.14 -8.53 11.79
CA ARG A 170 1.78 -9.94 12.06
C ARG A 170 2.78 -10.67 12.94
N LYS A 171 4.08 -10.34 12.86
CA LYS A 171 5.12 -11.12 13.56
C LYS A 171 5.40 -10.63 14.98
N LEU A 172 4.97 -9.44 15.36
CA LEU A 172 5.16 -8.89 16.68
C LEU A 172 4.03 -9.34 17.61
N PRO A 173 4.32 -10.13 18.68
CA PRO A 173 3.29 -10.59 19.62
C PRO A 173 2.51 -9.43 20.24
N GLU A 174 3.20 -8.35 20.61
CA GLU A 174 2.62 -7.15 21.22
C GLU A 174 1.56 -6.50 20.31
N VAL A 175 1.78 -6.53 18.98
CA VAL A 175 0.81 -6.04 18.00
C VAL A 175 -0.40 -6.96 17.92
N GLN A 176 -0.17 -8.29 17.92
CA GLN A 176 -1.26 -9.26 17.88
C GLN A 176 -2.15 -9.15 19.12
N ASP A 177 -1.55 -9.02 20.30
CA ASP A 177 -2.28 -8.85 21.55
C ASP A 177 -3.10 -7.55 21.54
N ALA A 178 -2.51 -6.43 21.12
CA ALA A 178 -3.20 -5.15 21.00
C ALA A 178 -4.37 -5.19 20.00
N LEU A 179 -4.21 -5.87 18.86
CA LEU A 179 -5.28 -6.06 17.88
C LEU A 179 -6.42 -6.89 18.46
N LEU A 180 -6.12 -7.99 19.16
CA LEU A 180 -7.12 -8.85 19.80
C LEU A 180 -7.87 -8.10 20.91
N GLU A 181 -7.19 -7.34 21.75
CA GLU A 181 -7.80 -6.49 22.79
C GLU A 181 -8.76 -5.44 22.21
N ALA A 182 -8.45 -4.91 21.02
CA ALA A 182 -9.33 -3.99 20.29
C ALA A 182 -10.47 -4.72 19.55
N GLY A 183 -10.52 -6.07 19.62
CA GLY A 183 -11.52 -6.90 18.98
C GLY A 183 -11.26 -7.16 17.49
N ILE A 184 -10.06 -6.90 16.99
CA ILE A 184 -9.64 -7.26 15.63
C ILE A 184 -9.16 -8.71 15.67
N THR A 185 -10.04 -9.64 15.31
CA THR A 185 -9.80 -11.08 15.48
C THR A 185 -9.19 -11.76 14.26
N LYS A 186 -9.10 -11.05 13.13
CA LYS A 186 -8.54 -11.60 11.87
C LYS A 186 -7.56 -10.63 11.24
N TYR A 187 -6.45 -11.21 10.77
CA TYR A 187 -5.43 -10.53 10.01
C TYR A 187 -5.20 -11.25 8.69
N PHE A 188 -5.21 -10.51 7.59
CA PHE A 188 -4.85 -11.01 6.26
C PHE A 188 -3.65 -10.25 5.72
N SER A 189 -2.75 -10.98 5.06
CA SER A 189 -1.59 -10.37 4.40
C SER A 189 -1.79 -10.14 2.91
N ARG A 190 -2.86 -10.71 2.34
CA ARG A 190 -3.22 -10.61 0.92
C ARG A 190 -4.71 -10.35 0.77
N THR A 191 -5.06 -9.54 -0.21
CA THR A 191 -6.47 -9.22 -0.51
C THR A 191 -7.25 -10.48 -0.96
N GLU A 192 -6.62 -11.37 -1.70
CA GLU A 192 -7.21 -12.65 -2.12
C GLU A 192 -7.69 -13.50 -0.93
N ASP A 193 -6.86 -13.61 0.12
CA ASP A 193 -7.19 -14.38 1.32
C ASP A 193 -8.40 -13.77 2.06
N PHE A 194 -8.47 -12.43 2.13
CA PHE A 194 -9.61 -11.73 2.69
C PHE A 194 -10.89 -11.98 1.87
N LEU A 195 -10.83 -11.89 0.56
CA LEU A 195 -11.99 -12.14 -0.31
C LEU A 195 -12.49 -13.57 -0.20
N GLY A 196 -11.58 -14.56 -0.15
CA GLY A 196 -11.95 -15.97 0.07
C GLY A 196 -12.63 -16.19 1.42
N TRP A 197 -12.14 -15.54 2.47
CA TRP A 197 -12.80 -15.56 3.78
C TRP A 197 -14.19 -14.90 3.72
N LEU A 198 -14.32 -13.74 3.09
CA LEU A 198 -15.61 -13.03 2.99
C LEU A 198 -16.66 -13.88 2.30
N GLN A 199 -16.31 -14.56 1.20
CA GLN A 199 -17.19 -15.49 0.50
C GLN A 199 -17.65 -16.67 1.38
N SER A 200 -16.79 -17.12 2.29
CA SER A 200 -17.13 -18.22 3.22
C SER A 200 -18.10 -17.81 4.33
N GLN A 201 -18.37 -16.50 4.50
CA GLN A 201 -19.30 -15.97 5.48
C GLN A 201 -20.72 -15.70 4.90
N SER A 202 -20.85 -15.81 3.58
CA SER A 202 -22.12 -15.62 2.86
C SER A 202 -22.86 -16.93 2.73
#